data_fde1a3e033a2157eadb44aaa67c0dfbd
#
_entry.id   fde1a3e033a2157eadb44aaa67c0dfbd
#
_cell.length_a   1.000
_cell.length_b   1.000
_cell.length_c   1.000
_cell.angle_alpha   90.00
_cell.angle_beta   90.00
_cell.angle_gamma   90.00
#
_symmetry.space_group_name_H-M   'P 1'
#
loop_
_entity.id
_entity.type
_entity.pdbx_description
1 polymer ?
#
loop_
_entity_poly.entity_id
_entity_poly.type
_entity_poly.pdbx_seq_one_letter_code
_entity_poly.pdbx_strand_id
1 'polypeptide(L)'
;MTKGRLIPLIFALGAMAVAICAGASQTAAKWTTEGVLEMMDRSAKDFRSLTADLENIKYTAVVKDTSTETGQIWVRHDQKMRIDITKPEPRTMLRTGNSLFLYNPKLNRVEEYDLGKNGAMVDQYARLGFGTKSEDLKKSYQVAVTGEEELDHKKTVVLELTPKSEQMRGQVTKVQMWVDEASWLPIQQKFYETGAGDYILFHYTNMMKNLKINESEFKQNWPKNASHEKPHV
;
A
#
# COMPACT_ATOMS: atom_id res chain seq x y z
N MET A 1 4.70 -26.92 88.79
CA MET A 1 5.26 -25.66 89.31
C MET A 1 6.47 -25.37 88.49
N THR A 2 6.71 -24.13 88.17
CA THR A 2 7.84 -23.48 87.55
C THR A 2 7.90 -23.50 86.01
N LYS A 3 7.71 -22.34 85.58
CA LYS A 3 7.66 -21.82 84.20
C LYS A 3 9.07 -21.69 83.61
N GLY A 4 9.27 -22.08 82.37
CA GLY A 4 10.41 -21.72 81.57
C GLY A 4 9.93 -21.04 80.27
N ARG A 5 10.23 -19.75 80.14
CA ARG A 5 9.99 -18.94 78.97
C ARG A 5 11.13 -19.19 77.97
N LEU A 6 10.78 -19.58 76.76
CA LEU A 6 11.70 -19.53 75.61
C LEU A 6 11.20 -18.47 74.60
N ILE A 7 12.07 -17.52 74.31
CA ILE A 7 11.88 -16.44 73.34
C ILE A 7 12.29 -16.97 71.98
N PRO A 8 11.47 -16.90 70.94
CA PRO A 8 11.97 -17.17 69.58
C PRO A 8 12.56 -15.92 68.95
N LEU A 9 13.77 -16.08 68.49
CA LEU A 9 14.54 -15.14 67.73
C LEU A 9 13.92 -15.07 66.30
N ILE A 10 13.39 -13.89 65.89
CA ILE A 10 12.84 -13.66 64.55
C ILE A 10 14.01 -13.21 63.66
N PHE A 11 14.41 -14.06 62.72
CA PHE A 11 15.27 -13.70 61.61
C PHE A 11 14.42 -13.04 60.52
N ALA A 12 14.55 -11.72 60.37
CA ALA A 12 14.01 -10.99 59.25
C ALA A 12 14.91 -11.16 58.03
N LEU A 13 14.53 -12.01 57.08
CA LEU A 13 15.17 -12.11 55.77
C LEU A 13 14.57 -11.04 54.87
N GLY A 14 15.31 -9.93 54.62
CA GLY A 14 14.96 -8.92 53.65
C GLY A 14 15.13 -9.46 52.24
N ALA A 15 14.02 -9.74 51.55
CA ALA A 15 14.04 -10.04 50.12
C ALA A 15 14.18 -8.74 49.33
N MET A 16 15.37 -8.50 48.81
CA MET A 16 15.67 -7.41 47.91
C MET A 16 15.15 -7.78 46.51
N ALA A 17 13.96 -7.29 46.15
CA ALA A 17 13.41 -7.47 44.82
C ALA A 17 14.20 -6.59 43.83
N VAL A 18 15.08 -7.20 43.06
CA VAL A 18 15.73 -6.56 41.91
C VAL A 18 14.69 -6.50 40.80
N ALA A 19 14.08 -5.32 40.58
CA ALA A 19 13.25 -5.05 39.41
C ALA A 19 14.17 -4.98 38.17
N ILE A 20 14.22 -6.07 37.41
CA ILE A 20 14.82 -6.09 36.09
C ILE A 20 13.86 -5.33 35.16
N CYS A 21 14.10 -4.03 34.96
CA CYS A 21 13.52 -3.30 33.85
C CYS A 21 14.05 -3.91 32.55
N ALA A 22 13.31 -4.85 31.97
CA ALA A 22 13.54 -5.25 30.60
C ALA A 22 13.18 -4.05 29.71
N GLY A 23 14.16 -3.17 29.49
CA GLY A 23 14.08 -2.15 28.46
C GLY A 23 13.93 -2.86 27.13
N ALA A 24 12.73 -2.75 26.52
CA ALA A 24 12.57 -3.11 25.13
C ALA A 24 13.54 -2.22 24.34
N SER A 25 14.64 -2.77 23.89
CA SER A 25 15.50 -2.13 22.93
C SER A 25 14.68 -1.91 21.67
N GLN A 26 14.14 -0.71 21.53
CA GLN A 26 13.70 -0.25 20.21
C GLN A 26 14.95 -0.21 19.35
N THR A 27 15.16 -1.23 18.55
CA THR A 27 16.16 -1.20 17.48
C THR A 27 15.81 0.01 16.63
N ALA A 28 16.65 1.05 16.67
CA ALA A 28 16.48 2.21 15.82
C ALA A 28 16.39 1.72 14.38
N ALA A 29 15.37 2.17 13.64
CA ALA A 29 15.20 1.79 12.25
C ALA A 29 16.51 2.08 11.49
N LYS A 30 17.00 1.13 10.72
CA LYS A 30 18.21 1.24 9.92
C LYS A 30 18.12 2.39 8.91
N TRP A 31 16.90 2.67 8.46
CA TRP A 31 16.60 3.64 7.42
C TRP A 31 15.97 4.91 7.98
N THR A 32 16.50 6.06 7.52
CA THR A 32 15.82 7.35 7.68
C THR A 32 14.82 7.57 6.55
N THR A 33 13.83 8.41 6.76
CA THR A 33 12.84 8.78 5.72
C THR A 33 13.54 9.33 4.47
N GLU A 34 14.51 10.23 4.65
CA GLU A 34 15.28 10.81 3.56
C GLU A 34 16.09 9.76 2.81
N GLY A 35 16.72 8.83 3.51
CA GLY A 35 17.49 7.74 2.91
C GLY A 35 16.63 6.83 2.04
N VAL A 36 15.44 6.44 2.52
CA VAL A 36 14.48 5.64 1.72
C VAL A 36 14.02 6.41 0.49
N LEU A 37 13.64 7.66 0.65
CA LEU A 37 13.17 8.49 -0.46
C LEU A 37 14.25 8.70 -1.52
N GLU A 38 15.52 8.86 -1.12
CA GLU A 38 16.65 8.93 -2.06
C GLU A 38 16.80 7.63 -2.86
N MET A 39 16.69 6.47 -2.21
CA MET A 39 16.78 5.18 -2.89
C MET A 39 15.59 4.94 -3.83
N MET A 40 14.38 5.35 -3.44
CA MET A 40 13.21 5.34 -4.32
C MET A 40 13.41 6.25 -5.54
N ASP A 41 13.98 7.45 -5.36
CA ASP A 41 14.32 8.35 -6.46
C ASP A 41 15.33 7.75 -7.45
N ARG A 42 16.34 7.04 -6.94
CA ARG A 42 17.29 6.31 -7.79
C ARG A 42 16.57 5.24 -8.60
N SER A 43 15.67 4.47 -7.96
CA SER A 43 14.85 3.46 -8.65
C SER A 43 13.89 4.08 -9.69
N ALA A 44 13.34 5.27 -9.39
CA ALA A 44 12.41 5.99 -10.27
C ALA A 44 13.10 6.53 -11.55
N LYS A 45 14.38 6.92 -11.50
CA LYS A 45 15.13 7.39 -12.67
C LYS A 45 15.17 6.36 -13.80
N ASP A 46 15.28 5.09 -13.43
CA ASP A 46 15.37 3.97 -14.38
C ASP A 46 14.03 3.28 -14.62
N PHE A 47 12.96 3.76 -13.97
CA PHE A 47 11.65 3.14 -14.09
C PHE A 47 11.03 3.42 -15.46
N ARG A 48 10.73 2.38 -16.22
CA ARG A 48 10.06 2.45 -17.51
C ARG A 48 8.73 1.71 -17.49
N SER A 49 8.68 0.56 -16.84
CA SER A 49 7.50 -0.27 -16.78
C SER A 49 7.55 -1.23 -15.59
N LEU A 50 6.39 -1.75 -15.23
CA LEU A 50 6.21 -2.81 -14.25
C LEU A 50 5.07 -3.71 -14.69
N THR A 51 5.25 -5.02 -14.53
CA THR A 51 4.18 -6.00 -14.53
C THR A 51 4.22 -6.77 -13.22
N ALA A 52 3.06 -7.13 -12.68
CA ALA A 52 2.97 -7.93 -11.47
C ALA A 52 1.65 -8.70 -11.43
N ASP A 53 1.62 -9.79 -10.69
CA ASP A 53 0.38 -10.35 -10.20
C ASP A 53 -0.12 -9.48 -9.05
N LEU A 54 -1.43 -9.30 -8.99
CA LEU A 54 -2.11 -8.41 -8.05
C LEU A 54 -3.10 -9.20 -7.19
N GLU A 55 -2.99 -9.02 -5.89
CA GLU A 55 -4.05 -9.33 -4.95
C GLU A 55 -4.58 -8.02 -4.35
N ASN A 56 -5.88 -7.81 -4.44
CA ASN A 56 -6.59 -6.67 -3.87
C ASN A 56 -7.54 -7.16 -2.78
N ILE A 57 -7.29 -6.74 -1.55
CA ILE A 57 -8.10 -7.10 -0.38
C ILE A 57 -8.81 -5.84 0.11
N LYS A 58 -10.14 -5.90 0.14
CA LYS A 58 -10.98 -4.87 0.77
C LYS A 58 -11.55 -5.41 2.08
N TYR A 59 -11.29 -4.72 3.18
CA TYR A 59 -11.86 -5.00 4.49
C TYR A 59 -12.90 -3.94 4.86
N THR A 60 -14.08 -4.38 5.28
CA THR A 60 -15.17 -3.52 5.76
C THR A 60 -15.42 -3.80 7.23
N ALA A 61 -14.98 -2.89 8.09
CA ALA A 61 -14.90 -3.09 9.54
C ALA A 61 -16.27 -3.25 10.22
N VAL A 62 -17.29 -2.52 9.76
CA VAL A 62 -18.65 -2.56 10.36
C VAL A 62 -19.26 -3.95 10.30
N VAL A 63 -19.06 -4.65 9.18
CA VAL A 63 -19.57 -6.02 8.98
C VAL A 63 -18.49 -7.08 9.19
N LYS A 64 -17.26 -6.66 9.48
CA LYS A 64 -16.07 -7.54 9.62
C LYS A 64 -15.87 -8.47 8.44
N ASP A 65 -16.17 -7.97 7.25
CA ASP A 65 -16.10 -8.72 6.00
C ASP A 65 -14.82 -8.40 5.22
N THR A 66 -14.31 -9.40 4.52
CA THR A 66 -13.13 -9.30 3.67
C THR A 66 -13.45 -9.84 2.29
N SER A 67 -13.30 -9.01 1.28
CA SER A 67 -13.35 -9.45 -0.12
C SER A 67 -11.95 -9.44 -0.71
N THR A 68 -11.62 -10.48 -1.46
CA THR A 68 -10.34 -10.63 -2.14
C THR A 68 -10.55 -10.77 -3.63
N GLU A 69 -9.79 -10.02 -4.39
CA GLU A 69 -9.74 -10.06 -5.85
C GLU A 69 -8.32 -10.34 -6.29
N THR A 70 -8.17 -11.10 -7.36
CA THR A 70 -6.86 -11.39 -7.94
C THR A 70 -6.83 -11.06 -9.42
N GLY A 71 -5.64 -10.68 -9.90
CA GLY A 71 -5.47 -10.27 -11.27
C GLY A 71 -4.04 -9.94 -11.60
N GLN A 72 -3.87 -9.07 -12.58
CA GLN A 72 -2.55 -8.59 -13.03
C GLN A 72 -2.58 -7.08 -13.23
N ILE A 73 -1.40 -6.46 -13.06
CA ILE A 73 -1.21 -5.04 -13.29
C ILE A 73 -0.06 -4.80 -14.25
N TRP A 74 -0.25 -3.86 -15.15
CA TRP A 74 0.77 -3.29 -16.05
C TRP A 74 0.83 -1.79 -15.83
N VAL A 75 2.01 -1.29 -15.52
CA VAL A 75 2.27 0.13 -15.33
C VAL A 75 3.38 0.55 -16.27
N ARG A 76 3.24 1.71 -16.92
CA ARG A 76 4.28 2.29 -17.77
C ARG A 76 4.48 3.76 -17.44
N HIS A 77 5.71 4.26 -17.60
CA HIS A 77 6.11 5.62 -17.22
C HIS A 77 5.34 6.73 -17.94
N ASP A 78 4.82 6.47 -19.16
CA ASP A 78 4.03 7.39 -19.99
C ASP A 78 2.55 7.47 -19.59
N GLN A 79 2.25 7.30 -18.31
CA GLN A 79 0.91 7.39 -17.72
C GLN A 79 -0.08 6.34 -18.23
N LYS A 80 0.40 5.21 -18.71
CA LYS A 80 -0.43 4.07 -19.05
C LYS A 80 -0.45 3.05 -17.92
N MET A 81 -1.63 2.58 -17.61
CA MET A 81 -1.85 1.53 -16.62
C MET A 81 -3.03 0.66 -17.03
N ARG A 82 -2.87 -0.63 -16.83
CA ARG A 82 -3.94 -1.61 -16.96
C ARG A 82 -3.97 -2.48 -15.72
N ILE A 83 -5.16 -2.76 -15.23
CA ILE A 83 -5.42 -3.76 -14.22
C ILE A 83 -6.51 -4.68 -14.75
N ASP A 84 -6.20 -5.95 -14.85
CA ASP A 84 -7.16 -6.99 -15.18
C ASP A 84 -7.43 -7.83 -13.93
N ILE A 85 -8.59 -7.67 -13.34
CA ILE A 85 -9.10 -8.56 -12.30
C ILE A 85 -9.65 -9.80 -12.99
N THR A 86 -9.22 -10.97 -12.53
CA THR A 86 -9.63 -12.27 -13.07
C THR A 86 -10.58 -13.01 -12.15
N LYS A 87 -10.51 -12.77 -10.84
CA LYS A 87 -11.36 -13.40 -9.82
C LYS A 87 -11.74 -12.40 -8.74
N PRO A 88 -12.94 -12.55 -8.09
CA PRO A 88 -14.01 -13.48 -8.41
C PRO A 88 -14.78 -13.07 -9.68
N GLU A 89 -14.92 -11.77 -9.95
CA GLU A 89 -15.62 -11.23 -11.10
C GLU A 89 -14.64 -10.50 -12.03
N PRO A 90 -14.47 -10.98 -13.28
CA PRO A 90 -13.55 -10.34 -14.21
C PRO A 90 -13.95 -8.89 -14.51
N ARG A 91 -12.98 -8.02 -14.54
CA ARG A 91 -13.11 -6.63 -15.00
C ARG A 91 -11.75 -6.05 -15.39
N THR A 92 -11.77 -5.07 -16.27
CA THR A 92 -10.57 -4.35 -16.69
C THR A 92 -10.67 -2.88 -16.29
N MET A 93 -9.62 -2.37 -15.70
CA MET A 93 -9.36 -0.94 -15.58
C MET A 93 -8.23 -0.56 -16.53
N LEU A 94 -8.48 0.39 -17.42
CA LEU A 94 -7.49 0.88 -18.38
C LEU A 94 -7.37 2.39 -18.27
N ARG A 95 -6.19 2.87 -17.90
CA ARG A 95 -5.83 4.28 -17.92
C ARG A 95 -4.94 4.57 -19.13
N THR A 96 -5.35 5.51 -19.96
CA THR A 96 -4.56 5.97 -21.10
C THR A 96 -4.85 7.45 -21.40
N GLY A 97 -3.81 8.27 -21.46
CA GLY A 97 -3.97 9.73 -21.57
C GLY A 97 -4.82 10.29 -20.42
N ASN A 98 -5.85 11.07 -20.74
CA ASN A 98 -6.78 11.64 -19.78
C ASN A 98 -8.00 10.77 -19.50
N SER A 99 -8.08 9.57 -20.06
CA SER A 99 -9.24 8.70 -19.89
C SER A 99 -8.94 7.52 -18.98
N LEU A 100 -9.91 7.19 -18.14
CA LEU A 100 -9.98 5.96 -17.37
C LEU A 100 -11.21 5.18 -17.84
N PHE A 101 -10.97 3.94 -18.25
CA PHE A 101 -12.03 3.02 -18.68
C PHE A 101 -12.17 1.91 -17.66
N LEU A 102 -13.42 1.63 -17.28
CA LEU A 102 -13.80 0.47 -16.49
C LEU A 102 -14.69 -0.43 -17.33
N TYR A 103 -14.15 -1.59 -17.72
CA TYR A 103 -14.90 -2.57 -18.47
C TYR A 103 -15.38 -3.71 -17.58
N ASN A 104 -16.68 -3.96 -17.59
CA ASN A 104 -17.31 -5.09 -16.92
C ASN A 104 -17.85 -6.07 -17.97
N PRO A 105 -17.20 -7.22 -18.19
CA PRO A 105 -17.62 -8.19 -19.20
C PRO A 105 -18.97 -8.84 -18.90
N LYS A 106 -19.34 -9.01 -17.62
CA LYS A 106 -20.63 -9.60 -17.21
C LYS A 106 -21.81 -8.72 -17.63
N LEU A 107 -21.63 -7.41 -17.58
CA LEU A 107 -22.62 -6.42 -18.00
C LEU A 107 -22.42 -6.01 -19.47
N ASN A 108 -21.34 -6.45 -20.11
CA ASN A 108 -20.86 -5.97 -21.40
C ASN A 108 -20.89 -4.44 -21.50
N ARG A 109 -20.35 -3.76 -20.44
CA ARG A 109 -20.43 -2.32 -20.27
C ARG A 109 -19.05 -1.72 -20.02
N VAL A 110 -18.81 -0.59 -20.67
CA VAL A 110 -17.64 0.27 -20.47
C VAL A 110 -18.10 1.59 -19.88
N GLU A 111 -17.50 1.98 -18.78
CA GLU A 111 -17.62 3.32 -18.21
C GLU A 111 -16.35 4.10 -18.54
N GLU A 112 -16.50 5.26 -19.20
CA GLU A 112 -15.40 6.14 -19.53
C GLU A 112 -15.45 7.39 -18.65
N TYR A 113 -14.39 7.62 -17.89
CA TYR A 113 -14.21 8.80 -17.05
C TYR A 113 -13.17 9.71 -17.70
N ASP A 114 -13.54 10.97 -17.96
CA ASP A 114 -12.57 12.00 -18.30
C ASP A 114 -11.91 12.50 -17.02
N LEU A 115 -10.64 12.21 -16.87
CA LEU A 115 -9.87 12.59 -15.68
C LEU A 115 -9.57 14.09 -15.64
N GLY A 116 -9.51 14.75 -16.78
CA GLY A 116 -9.29 16.19 -16.89
C GLY A 116 -8.26 16.72 -15.88
N LYS A 117 -8.70 17.65 -15.02
CA LYS A 117 -7.87 18.19 -13.92
C LYS A 117 -7.60 17.20 -12.79
N ASN A 118 -8.39 16.13 -12.69
CA ASN A 118 -8.28 15.10 -11.65
C ASN A 118 -7.29 13.98 -12.01
N GLY A 119 -6.73 13.98 -13.23
CA GLY A 119 -5.78 12.97 -13.69
C GLY A 119 -4.57 12.81 -12.77
N ALA A 120 -4.04 13.92 -12.25
CA ALA A 120 -2.93 13.91 -11.30
C ALA A 120 -3.30 13.21 -9.98
N MET A 121 -4.53 13.38 -9.49
CA MET A 121 -5.01 12.73 -8.29
C MET A 121 -5.15 11.22 -8.49
N VAL A 122 -5.70 10.79 -9.62
CA VAL A 122 -5.80 9.36 -9.97
C VAL A 122 -4.41 8.74 -10.07
N ASP A 123 -3.45 9.42 -10.69
CA ASP A 123 -2.06 8.95 -10.79
C ASP A 123 -1.40 8.81 -9.41
N GLN A 124 -1.69 9.71 -8.48
CA GLN A 124 -1.18 9.63 -7.11
C GLN A 124 -1.63 8.38 -6.36
N TYR A 125 -2.84 7.90 -6.61
CA TYR A 125 -3.33 6.66 -6.01
C TYR A 125 -2.85 5.42 -6.78
N ALA A 126 -3.12 5.41 -8.08
CA ALA A 126 -2.95 4.22 -8.89
C ALA A 126 -1.48 3.87 -9.17
N ARG A 127 -0.59 4.86 -9.15
CA ARG A 127 0.84 4.69 -9.43
C ARG A 127 1.73 5.03 -8.24
N LEU A 128 1.14 5.14 -7.05
CA LEU A 128 1.87 5.50 -5.84
C LEU A 128 3.11 4.60 -5.64
N GLY A 129 4.29 5.21 -5.63
CA GLY A 129 5.56 4.49 -5.47
C GLY A 129 6.12 3.81 -6.73
N PHE A 130 5.36 3.68 -7.81
CA PHE A 130 5.85 3.12 -9.08
C PHE A 130 6.41 4.21 -9.97
N GLY A 131 7.71 4.46 -9.86
CA GLY A 131 8.38 5.53 -10.59
C GLY A 131 8.00 6.94 -10.12
N THR A 132 7.37 7.07 -8.97
CA THR A 132 7.02 8.36 -8.36
C THR A 132 8.26 8.96 -7.71
N LYS A 133 8.53 10.23 -7.99
CA LYS A 133 9.63 10.96 -7.35
C LYS A 133 9.27 11.33 -5.91
N SER A 134 10.26 11.33 -5.03
CA SER A 134 10.10 11.73 -3.63
C SER A 134 9.54 13.14 -3.47
N GLU A 135 9.92 14.06 -4.37
CA GLU A 135 9.39 15.41 -4.41
C GLU A 135 7.86 15.44 -4.60
N ASP A 136 7.32 14.60 -5.50
CA ASP A 136 5.89 14.51 -5.76
C ASP A 136 5.15 13.82 -4.60
N LEU A 137 5.77 12.81 -3.98
CA LEU A 137 5.27 12.22 -2.74
C LEU A 137 5.18 13.28 -1.63
N LYS A 138 6.25 14.04 -1.41
CA LYS A 138 6.32 15.08 -0.37
C LYS A 138 5.35 16.24 -0.64
N LYS A 139 5.00 16.55 -1.88
CA LYS A 139 3.96 17.55 -2.20
C LYS A 139 2.59 17.11 -1.67
N SER A 140 2.26 15.84 -1.82
CA SER A 140 0.92 15.30 -1.55
C SER A 140 0.78 14.69 -0.16
N TYR A 141 1.87 14.18 0.40
CA TYR A 141 1.87 13.45 1.68
C TYR A 141 2.94 13.98 2.64
N GLN A 142 2.65 13.86 3.92
CA GLN A 142 3.68 13.77 4.95
C GLN A 142 4.15 12.32 4.96
N VAL A 143 5.46 12.09 4.83
CA VAL A 143 6.07 10.77 4.71
C VAL A 143 6.95 10.49 5.91
N ALA A 144 6.81 9.32 6.50
CA ALA A 144 7.65 8.86 7.60
C ALA A 144 7.98 7.37 7.47
N VAL A 145 9.20 6.97 7.81
CA VAL A 145 9.54 5.56 8.05
C VAL A 145 8.97 5.18 9.41
N THR A 146 8.19 4.10 9.45
CA THR A 146 7.57 3.60 10.69
C THR A 146 8.14 2.26 11.16
N GLY A 147 8.89 1.57 10.31
CA GLY A 147 9.49 0.29 10.66
C GLY A 147 10.18 -0.40 9.49
N GLU A 148 10.67 -1.58 9.78
CA GLU A 148 11.21 -2.53 8.82
C GLU A 148 10.55 -3.87 9.10
N GLU A 149 10.12 -4.56 8.06
CA GLU A 149 9.43 -5.85 8.15
C GLU A 149 9.94 -6.80 7.06
N GLU A 150 9.82 -8.08 7.30
CA GLU A 150 10.00 -9.09 6.26
C GLU A 150 8.63 -9.44 5.68
N LEU A 151 8.47 -9.29 4.36
CA LEU A 151 7.25 -9.62 3.63
C LEU A 151 7.65 -10.46 2.39
N ASP A 152 7.06 -11.63 2.22
CA ASP A 152 7.39 -12.57 1.13
C ASP A 152 8.89 -12.89 1.04
N HIS A 153 9.54 -13.13 2.17
CA HIS A 153 10.99 -13.34 2.28
C HIS A 153 11.86 -12.17 1.75
N LYS A 154 11.28 -10.98 1.65
CA LYS A 154 11.97 -9.75 1.28
C LYS A 154 12.05 -8.80 2.46
N LYS A 155 13.23 -8.18 2.63
CA LYS A 155 13.38 -7.09 3.59
C LYS A 155 12.69 -5.86 3.04
N THR A 156 11.79 -5.29 3.82
CA THR A 156 11.02 -4.11 3.45
C THR A 156 11.17 -3.01 4.48
N VAL A 157 11.12 -1.78 3.98
CA VAL A 157 10.97 -0.59 4.82
C VAL A 157 9.51 -0.15 4.73
N VAL A 158 8.88 0.09 5.88
CA VAL A 158 7.50 0.53 5.96
C VAL A 158 7.45 2.06 6.01
N LEU A 159 6.86 2.64 4.98
CA LEU A 159 6.53 4.06 4.94
C LEU A 159 5.07 4.28 5.34
N GLU A 160 4.83 5.27 6.18
CA GLU A 160 3.50 5.84 6.39
C GLU A 160 3.40 7.17 5.67
N LEU A 161 2.34 7.32 4.87
CA LEU A 161 2.04 8.50 4.08
C LEU A 161 0.71 9.08 4.57
N THR A 162 0.74 10.28 5.14
CA THR A 162 -0.46 11.02 5.57
C THR A 162 -0.80 12.07 4.53
N PRO A 163 -2.00 12.04 3.91
CA PRO A 163 -2.39 13.03 2.90
C PRO A 163 -2.42 14.44 3.47
N LYS A 164 -1.92 15.42 2.71
CA LYS A 164 -1.88 16.82 3.12
C LYS A 164 -3.18 17.56 2.80
N SER A 165 -3.83 17.24 1.67
CA SER A 165 -5.07 17.90 1.27
C SER A 165 -6.29 17.35 2.00
N GLU A 166 -7.26 18.20 2.33
CA GLU A 166 -8.52 17.80 2.96
C GLU A 166 -9.35 16.89 2.06
N GLN A 167 -9.36 17.16 0.76
CA GLN A 167 -10.07 16.34 -0.22
C GLN A 167 -9.56 14.89 -0.19
N MET A 168 -8.23 14.68 -0.10
CA MET A 168 -7.67 13.33 0.01
C MET A 168 -7.97 12.71 1.37
N ARG A 169 -7.85 13.47 2.46
CA ARG A 169 -8.16 12.99 3.82
C ARG A 169 -9.63 12.59 3.98
N GLY A 170 -10.52 13.19 3.20
CA GLY A 170 -11.94 12.79 3.16
C GLY A 170 -12.18 11.40 2.58
N GLN A 171 -11.19 10.80 1.92
CA GLN A 171 -11.29 9.46 1.33
C GLN A 171 -10.32 8.46 1.98
N VAL A 172 -9.07 8.87 2.19
CA VAL A 172 -8.00 8.05 2.76
C VAL A 172 -7.32 8.82 3.88
N THR A 173 -7.30 8.23 5.07
CA THR A 173 -6.70 8.84 6.25
C THR A 173 -5.17 8.70 6.26
N LYS A 174 -4.68 7.55 5.79
CA LYS A 174 -3.25 7.26 5.63
C LYS A 174 -3.02 6.11 4.65
N VAL A 175 -1.81 6.02 4.13
CA VAL A 175 -1.34 4.88 3.37
C VAL A 175 -0.11 4.30 4.05
N GLN A 176 -0.06 2.99 4.25
CA GLN A 176 1.17 2.26 4.57
C GLN A 176 1.71 1.60 3.30
N MET A 177 3.01 1.69 3.10
CA MET A 177 3.66 1.18 1.91
C MET A 177 4.91 0.39 2.30
N TRP A 178 4.95 -0.89 1.95
CA TRP A 178 6.09 -1.78 2.15
C TRP A 178 6.98 -1.73 0.92
N VAL A 179 8.14 -1.11 1.06
CA VAL A 179 9.11 -0.92 -0.01
C VAL A 179 10.20 -1.96 0.12
N ASP A 180 10.38 -2.79 -0.89
CA ASP A 180 11.43 -3.81 -0.95
C ASP A 180 12.81 -3.16 -1.05
N GLU A 181 13.73 -3.48 -0.14
CA GLU A 181 15.09 -2.92 -0.08
C GLU A 181 15.96 -3.27 -1.30
N ALA A 182 15.60 -4.28 -2.08
CA ALA A 182 16.37 -4.68 -3.25
C ALA A 182 15.97 -3.88 -4.51
N SER A 183 14.67 -3.68 -4.74
CA SER A 183 14.13 -3.01 -5.93
C SER A 183 13.78 -1.55 -5.71
N TRP A 184 13.56 -1.15 -4.46
CA TRP A 184 13.03 0.15 -4.04
C TRP A 184 11.69 0.47 -4.68
N LEU A 185 10.88 -0.59 -4.87
CA LEU A 185 9.50 -0.51 -5.31
C LEU A 185 8.58 -1.04 -4.20
N PRO A 186 7.36 -0.52 -4.10
CA PRO A 186 6.38 -1.08 -3.17
C PRO A 186 5.97 -2.48 -3.60
N ILE A 187 5.98 -3.43 -2.68
CA ILE A 187 5.43 -4.78 -2.87
C ILE A 187 4.08 -4.93 -2.18
N GLN A 188 3.73 -3.99 -1.31
CA GLN A 188 2.41 -3.91 -0.69
C GLN A 188 2.06 -2.46 -0.36
N GLN A 189 0.77 -2.14 -0.48
CA GLN A 189 0.21 -0.85 -0.13
C GLN A 189 -1.13 -1.06 0.58
N LYS A 190 -1.33 -0.36 1.69
CA LYS A 190 -2.57 -0.41 2.47
C LYS A 190 -3.12 1.00 2.64
N PHE A 191 -4.27 1.23 2.05
CA PHE A 191 -4.99 2.49 2.10
C PHE A 191 -6.06 2.40 3.20
N TYR A 192 -5.93 3.19 4.23
CA TYR A 192 -6.92 3.27 5.30
C TYR A 192 -7.98 4.30 4.89
N GLU A 193 -9.20 3.82 4.67
CA GLU A 193 -10.34 4.66 4.31
C GLU A 193 -10.84 5.46 5.53
N THR A 194 -11.66 6.48 5.27
CA THR A 194 -12.36 7.20 6.34
C THR A 194 -13.47 6.32 6.89
N GLY A 195 -13.48 6.09 8.20
CA GLY A 195 -14.45 5.23 8.86
C GLY A 195 -13.87 4.42 10.00
N ALA A 196 -14.56 3.37 10.41
CA ALA A 196 -14.27 2.59 11.60
C ALA A 196 -13.17 1.52 11.38
N GLY A 197 -12.21 1.75 10.50
CA GLY A 197 -11.10 0.83 10.26
C GLY A 197 -11.17 0.09 8.91
N ASP A 198 -11.93 0.60 7.97
CA ASP A 198 -11.99 0.11 6.59
C ASP A 198 -10.64 0.33 5.90
N TYR A 199 -10.24 -0.62 5.06
CA TYR A 199 -9.04 -0.47 4.25
C TYR A 199 -9.11 -1.24 2.94
N ILE A 200 -8.29 -0.78 1.98
CA ILE A 200 -7.96 -1.51 0.76
C ILE A 200 -6.46 -1.81 0.81
N LEU A 201 -6.11 -3.07 0.56
CA LEU A 201 -4.73 -3.53 0.49
C LEU A 201 -4.44 -4.07 -0.90
N PHE A 202 -3.39 -3.57 -1.52
CA PHE A 202 -2.83 -4.11 -2.75
C PHE A 202 -1.53 -4.83 -2.43
N HIS A 203 -1.42 -6.08 -2.84
CA HIS A 203 -0.22 -6.89 -2.71
C HIS A 203 0.25 -7.32 -4.09
N TYR A 204 1.57 -7.19 -4.35
CA TYR A 204 2.17 -7.39 -5.66
C TYR A 204 3.21 -8.50 -5.60
N THR A 205 2.98 -9.55 -6.39
CA THR A 205 3.92 -10.68 -6.52
C THR A 205 4.41 -10.80 -7.96
N ASN A 206 5.42 -11.63 -8.20
CA ASN A 206 5.99 -11.86 -9.53
C ASN A 206 6.31 -10.56 -10.30
N MET A 207 6.80 -9.54 -9.58
CA MET A 207 7.09 -8.22 -10.12
C MET A 207 8.24 -8.27 -11.12
N MET A 208 8.02 -7.74 -12.32
CA MET A 208 9.03 -7.60 -13.37
C MET A 208 9.17 -6.13 -13.77
N LYS A 209 10.28 -5.51 -13.36
CA LYS A 209 10.61 -4.12 -13.68
C LYS A 209 11.26 -4.01 -15.06
N ASN A 210 10.87 -2.99 -15.83
CA ASN A 210 11.46 -2.61 -17.11
C ASN A 210 11.32 -3.66 -18.22
N LEU A 211 10.38 -4.59 -18.09
CA LEU A 211 10.02 -5.48 -19.17
C LEU A 211 9.36 -4.68 -20.31
N LYS A 212 9.68 -5.02 -21.57
CA LYS A 212 9.02 -4.41 -22.72
C LYS A 212 7.56 -4.84 -22.75
N ILE A 213 6.65 -3.92 -22.49
CA ILE A 213 5.21 -4.14 -22.56
C ILE A 213 4.73 -3.70 -23.95
N ASN A 214 4.01 -4.58 -24.64
CA ASN A 214 3.45 -4.26 -25.94
C ASN A 214 2.38 -3.17 -25.84
N GLU A 215 2.31 -2.30 -26.84
CA GLU A 215 1.30 -1.24 -26.90
C GLU A 215 -0.14 -1.79 -26.93
N SER A 216 -0.32 -3.01 -27.41
CA SER A 216 -1.60 -3.72 -27.43
C SER A 216 -2.21 -3.90 -26.04
N GLU A 217 -1.38 -4.04 -24.99
CA GLU A 217 -1.86 -4.19 -23.60
C GLU A 217 -2.61 -2.94 -23.12
N PHE A 218 -2.29 -1.78 -23.69
CA PHE A 218 -2.92 -0.51 -23.33
C PHE A 218 -3.98 -0.04 -24.32
N LYS A 219 -4.47 -0.96 -25.18
CA LYS A 219 -5.58 -0.69 -26.10
C LYS A 219 -6.89 -1.19 -25.52
N GLN A 220 -7.96 -0.52 -25.90
CA GLN A 220 -9.32 -0.97 -25.64
C GLN A 220 -9.58 -2.25 -26.45
N ASN A 221 -9.73 -3.37 -25.78
CA ASN A 221 -9.90 -4.69 -26.37
C ASN A 221 -11.23 -5.38 -26.01
N TRP A 222 -12.21 -4.59 -25.57
CA TRP A 222 -13.56 -5.08 -25.31
C TRP A 222 -14.40 -5.18 -26.58
N PRO A 223 -15.52 -5.96 -26.56
CA PRO A 223 -16.37 -6.17 -27.71
C PRO A 223 -16.96 -4.86 -28.26
N LYS A 224 -17.08 -4.76 -29.58
CA LYS A 224 -17.63 -3.55 -30.24
C LYS A 224 -19.10 -3.26 -29.87
N ASN A 225 -19.84 -4.27 -29.41
CA ASN A 225 -21.21 -4.15 -28.94
C ASN A 225 -21.34 -3.89 -27.44
N ALA A 226 -20.23 -3.60 -26.74
CA ALA A 226 -20.29 -3.17 -25.36
C ALA A 226 -21.00 -1.82 -25.27
N SER A 227 -21.89 -1.66 -24.29
CA SER A 227 -22.51 -0.36 -24.02
C SER A 227 -21.45 0.60 -23.45
N HIS A 228 -21.47 1.85 -23.89
CA HIS A 228 -20.58 2.89 -23.43
C HIS A 228 -21.34 3.93 -22.63
N GLU A 229 -20.89 4.19 -21.42
CA GLU A 229 -21.44 5.20 -20.53
C GLU A 229 -20.34 6.21 -20.18
N LYS A 230 -20.71 7.50 -20.07
CA LYS A 230 -19.83 8.57 -19.58
C LYS A 230 -20.44 9.15 -18.33
N PRO A 231 -20.13 8.55 -17.15
CA PRO A 231 -20.62 9.11 -15.89
C PRO A 231 -20.09 10.54 -15.70
N HIS A 232 -20.96 11.42 -15.25
CA HIS A 232 -20.52 12.77 -14.84
C HIS A 232 -19.83 12.65 -13.48
N VAL A 233 -18.59 13.14 -13.41
CA VAL A 233 -17.74 13.18 -12.19
C VAL A 233 -17.83 14.57 -11.57
#